data_91c2e877c8ba1cf7960c60e424162ede
#
_entry.id   91c2e877c8ba1cf7960c60e424162ede
#
_cell.length_a   1.000
_cell.length_b   1.000
_cell.length_c   1.000
_cell.angle_alpha   90.00
_cell.angle_beta   90.00
_cell.angle_gamma   90.00
#
_symmetry.space_group_name_H-M   'P 1'
#
loop_
_entity.id
_entity.type
_entity.pdbx_description
1 polymer ?
#
loop_
_entity_poly.entity_id
_entity_poly.type
_entity_poly.pdbx_seq_one_letter_code
_entity_poly.pdbx_strand_id
1 'polypeptide(L)'
;MDDRTIERNDEVEIDLQQLILAVVQRARRVLATAVLCAVIALLGTVIFVKPQAQATVLFYVNNKDRLSENVPHSITSADIMASKSLVDSYIVILNTEATLTEVIEYADAERTVGELQEMIKAEAVNGTEIFRVVVAAEDAREAEMLAEAIVHVLPNRISEIIEGTSAKVVDTVVTDAEPAVLDYCKNTVLGFLFGVLLSVAMIVLRELFDPTIKCEEDIAKTTQYPILAAVPHKDSFEAAEAYKLLRTKLMYAGVKNRGCQVVGVSAPLDGEGASTTAIGLARALAQLDRRVALVDCDLRRSALADTLHIDEQAGLADYLACRCGAEDLLHSCALFGEESAFTVIPAGQDAPNSTERLSSPRMDALLTMLRNTHDDVILDLPPVGEVSDAMIVAKKTDGILLAVRREYCNRHALEDAIARLAYVDAEVLGIVYNGAAAQLKKDFCYK
;
A
#
# COMPACT_ATOMS: atom_id res chain seq x y z
N MET A 1 -34.68 21.93 22.69
CA MET A 1 -33.86 22.88 21.93
C MET A 1 -32.51 22.90 22.61
N ASP A 2 -31.69 21.99 22.25
CA ASP A 2 -30.29 21.97 22.69
C ASP A 2 -29.46 21.48 21.52
N ASP A 3 -28.96 22.47 20.78
CA ASP A 3 -28.23 22.34 19.51
C ASP A 3 -26.77 22.03 19.87
N ARG A 4 -26.48 20.74 20.10
CA ARG A 4 -25.11 20.23 20.17
C ARG A 4 -24.67 19.87 18.77
N THR A 5 -24.28 20.86 17.99
CA THR A 5 -23.38 20.68 16.87
C THR A 5 -22.10 20.00 17.38
N ILE A 6 -22.03 18.70 17.18
CA ILE A 6 -20.77 17.95 17.37
C ILE A 6 -19.87 18.44 16.23
N GLU A 7 -18.94 19.35 16.55
CA GLU A 7 -17.79 19.62 15.69
C GLU A 7 -17.07 18.28 15.48
N ARG A 8 -17.26 17.70 14.32
CA ARG A 8 -16.45 16.59 13.83
C ARG A 8 -15.04 17.13 13.64
N ASN A 9 -14.18 16.91 14.60
CA ASN A 9 -12.75 16.99 14.39
C ASN A 9 -12.38 15.86 13.41
N ASP A 10 -12.28 16.17 12.14
CA ASP A 10 -11.72 15.31 11.10
C ASP A 10 -10.18 15.24 11.26
N GLU A 11 -9.69 15.10 12.48
CA GLU A 11 -8.30 14.73 12.71
C GLU A 11 -8.15 13.26 12.29
N VAL A 12 -7.58 13.06 11.11
CA VAL A 12 -7.13 11.76 10.63
C VAL A 12 -6.01 11.32 11.56
N GLU A 13 -6.36 10.60 12.63
CA GLU A 13 -5.36 9.91 13.46
C GLU A 13 -4.67 8.88 12.59
N ILE A 14 -3.47 9.23 12.12
CA ILE A 14 -2.64 8.32 11.34
C ILE A 14 -2.05 7.29 12.29
N ASP A 15 -2.60 6.09 12.30
CA ASP A 15 -2.05 4.99 13.06
C ASP A 15 -0.76 4.47 12.37
N LEU A 16 0.39 4.90 12.92
CA LEU A 16 1.70 4.50 12.42
C LEU A 16 1.90 2.97 12.42
N GLN A 17 1.27 2.25 13.35
CA GLN A 17 1.40 0.80 13.45
C GLN A 17 0.69 0.11 12.28
N GLN A 18 -0.49 0.59 11.90
CA GLN A 18 -1.22 0.07 10.73
C GLN A 18 -0.42 0.30 9.44
N LEU A 19 0.21 1.46 9.28
CA LEU A 19 1.05 1.76 8.12
C LEU A 19 2.27 0.84 8.03
N ILE A 20 2.98 0.62 9.15
CA ILE A 20 4.11 -0.30 9.20
C ILE A 20 3.67 -1.72 8.85
N LEU A 21 2.55 -2.19 9.40
CA LEU A 21 2.01 -3.52 9.12
C LEU A 21 1.63 -3.66 7.64
N ALA A 22 1.02 -2.65 7.05
CA ALA A 22 0.65 -2.63 5.63
C ALA A 22 1.88 -2.75 4.71
N VAL A 23 2.99 -2.07 5.06
CA VAL A 23 4.26 -2.17 4.33
C VAL A 23 4.87 -3.56 4.47
N VAL A 24 4.92 -4.11 5.71
CA VAL A 24 5.51 -5.45 5.98
C VAL A 24 4.70 -6.56 5.28
N GLN A 25 3.37 -6.51 5.31
CA GLN A 25 2.53 -7.48 4.63
C GLN A 25 2.72 -7.46 3.11
N ARG A 26 3.08 -6.29 2.55
CA ARG A 26 3.31 -6.09 1.11
C ARG A 26 4.79 -6.07 0.74
N ALA A 27 5.69 -6.55 1.62
CA ALA A 27 7.15 -6.53 1.42
C ALA A 27 7.60 -7.16 0.09
N ARG A 28 6.91 -8.20 -0.39
CA ARG A 28 7.18 -8.81 -1.71
C ARG A 28 6.96 -7.83 -2.86
N ARG A 29 5.95 -6.96 -2.76
CA ARG A 29 5.67 -5.93 -3.78
C ARG A 29 6.71 -4.82 -3.71
N VAL A 30 7.10 -4.41 -2.49
CA VAL A 30 8.17 -3.43 -2.28
C VAL A 30 9.48 -3.92 -2.90
N LEU A 31 9.85 -5.18 -2.64
CA LEU A 31 11.06 -5.76 -3.23
C LEU A 31 10.98 -5.85 -4.76
N ALA A 32 9.84 -6.26 -5.31
CA ALA A 32 9.66 -6.37 -6.76
C ALA A 32 9.79 -5.00 -7.47
N THR A 33 9.19 -3.95 -6.90
CA THR A 33 9.30 -2.58 -7.46
C THR A 33 10.71 -2.02 -7.31
N ALA A 34 11.39 -2.27 -6.18
CA ALA A 34 12.77 -1.85 -5.96
C ALA A 34 13.72 -2.50 -6.96
N VAL A 35 13.59 -3.81 -7.19
CA VAL A 35 14.38 -4.53 -8.20
C VAL A 35 14.09 -4.00 -9.61
N LEU A 36 12.83 -3.76 -9.95
CA LEU A 36 12.45 -3.21 -11.25
C LEU A 36 13.10 -1.82 -11.47
N CYS A 37 13.04 -0.93 -10.48
CA CYS A 37 13.69 0.38 -10.57
C CYS A 37 15.22 0.28 -10.67
N ALA A 38 15.83 -0.66 -9.96
CA ALA A 38 17.27 -0.92 -10.06
C ALA A 38 17.67 -1.39 -11.46
N VAL A 39 16.89 -2.29 -12.08
CA VAL A 39 17.12 -2.75 -13.46
C VAL A 39 16.95 -1.61 -14.46
N ILE A 40 15.92 -0.78 -14.30
CA ILE A 40 15.72 0.40 -15.16
C ILE A 40 16.89 1.38 -15.02
N ALA A 41 17.35 1.64 -13.79
CA ALA A 41 18.50 2.51 -13.54
C ALA A 41 19.78 1.94 -14.15
N LEU A 42 20.02 0.63 -14.05
CA LEU A 42 21.15 -0.05 -14.66
C LEU A 42 21.11 0.06 -16.19
N LEU A 43 19.97 -0.27 -16.80
CA LEU A 43 19.79 -0.14 -18.25
C LEU A 43 19.96 1.31 -18.72
N GLY A 44 19.40 2.27 -17.99
CA GLY A 44 19.59 3.68 -18.27
C GLY A 44 21.07 4.07 -18.18
N THR A 45 21.80 3.62 -17.16
CA THR A 45 23.23 3.89 -17.03
C THR A 45 24.02 3.28 -18.19
N VAL A 46 23.72 2.05 -18.58
CA VAL A 46 24.40 1.38 -19.72
C VAL A 46 24.17 2.11 -21.05
N ILE A 47 22.97 2.67 -21.25
CA ILE A 47 22.62 3.35 -22.52
C ILE A 47 23.17 4.79 -22.56
N PHE A 48 23.09 5.50 -21.43
CA PHE A 48 23.41 6.94 -21.41
C PHE A 48 24.83 7.24 -20.94
N VAL A 49 25.45 6.39 -20.12
CA VAL A 49 26.82 6.58 -19.63
C VAL A 49 27.79 5.83 -20.55
N LYS A 50 28.44 6.55 -21.47
CA LYS A 50 29.50 5.96 -22.27
C LYS A 50 30.74 5.76 -21.43
N PRO A 51 31.41 4.59 -21.48
CA PRO A 51 32.68 4.38 -20.82
C PRO A 51 33.72 5.37 -21.43
N GLN A 52 34.39 6.10 -20.56
CA GLN A 52 35.48 6.99 -21.01
C GLN A 52 36.82 6.30 -20.74
N ALA A 53 37.65 6.22 -21.74
CA ALA A 53 39.03 5.81 -21.58
C ALA A 53 39.85 6.97 -20.99
N GLN A 54 40.75 6.66 -20.05
CA GLN A 54 41.59 7.67 -19.40
C GLN A 54 43.05 7.40 -19.68
N ALA A 55 43.74 8.43 -20.19
CA ALA A 55 45.18 8.41 -20.32
C ALA A 55 45.80 9.32 -19.26
N THR A 56 46.74 8.78 -18.50
CA THR A 56 47.37 9.48 -17.38
C THR A 56 48.82 9.72 -17.63
N VAL A 57 49.26 10.97 -17.42
CA VAL A 57 50.68 11.39 -17.55
C VAL A 57 51.13 12.04 -16.23
N LEU A 58 52.32 11.69 -15.79
CA LEU A 58 52.93 12.27 -14.61
C LEU A 58 54.11 13.18 -15.02
N PHE A 59 54.06 14.44 -14.59
CA PHE A 59 55.11 15.43 -14.79
C PHE A 59 55.81 15.76 -13.51
N TYR A 60 57.12 15.84 -13.55
CA TYR A 60 57.99 16.34 -12.47
C TYR A 60 58.42 17.77 -12.76
N VAL A 61 58.24 18.65 -11.81
CA VAL A 61 58.67 20.06 -11.91
C VAL A 61 60.09 20.19 -11.45
N ASN A 62 60.95 20.69 -12.35
CA ASN A 62 62.36 20.95 -12.04
C ASN A 62 62.67 22.45 -12.15
N ASN A 63 63.19 23.02 -11.06
CA ASN A 63 63.67 24.40 -11.08
C ASN A 63 65.17 24.40 -11.42
N LYS A 64 65.54 24.75 -12.64
CA LYS A 64 66.90 24.66 -13.17
C LYS A 64 67.81 25.85 -12.82
N ASP A 65 67.29 26.94 -12.26
CA ASP A 65 68.04 28.19 -12.09
C ASP A 65 69.17 28.14 -11.04
N ARG A 66 69.53 26.97 -10.51
CA ARG A 66 70.57 26.83 -9.50
C ARG A 66 71.69 25.84 -9.83
N LEU A 67 71.91 25.56 -11.10
CA LEU A 67 73.15 24.89 -11.52
C LEU A 67 74.19 25.90 -11.92
N SER A 68 74.51 26.81 -11.03
CA SER A 68 75.89 27.40 -11.01
C SER A 68 76.81 26.30 -10.47
N GLU A 69 77.79 25.91 -11.30
CA GLU A 69 78.78 24.89 -10.99
C GLU A 69 79.46 25.15 -9.64
N ASN A 70 79.55 24.07 -8.84
CA ASN A 70 80.49 23.97 -7.66
C ASN A 70 80.00 24.35 -6.26
N VAL A 71 78.73 24.25 -5.88
CA VAL A 71 78.42 24.23 -4.42
C VAL A 71 77.37 23.17 -4.11
N PRO A 72 77.60 22.21 -3.23
CA PRO A 72 76.62 21.29 -2.75
C PRO A 72 75.58 22.04 -1.88
N HIS A 73 74.40 22.38 -2.47
CA HIS A 73 73.33 23.02 -1.72
C HIS A 73 72.40 21.93 -1.16
N SER A 74 72.19 22.01 0.13
CA SER A 74 71.12 21.23 0.80
C SER A 74 69.74 21.79 0.38
N ILE A 75 68.83 20.93 -0.07
CA ILE A 75 67.43 21.25 -0.39
C ILE A 75 66.79 21.86 0.87
N THR A 76 66.36 23.10 0.76
CA THR A 76 65.69 23.82 1.87
C THR A 76 64.20 23.71 1.79
N SER A 77 63.50 23.89 2.90
CA SER A 77 62.02 23.91 2.94
C SER A 77 61.41 24.99 2.02
N ALA A 78 62.18 26.08 1.79
CA ALA A 78 61.78 27.13 0.87
C ALA A 78 61.79 26.68 -0.59
N ASP A 79 62.74 25.80 -0.98
CA ASP A 79 62.82 25.26 -2.34
C ASP A 79 61.65 24.32 -2.62
N ILE A 80 61.24 23.52 -1.64
CA ILE A 80 60.06 22.65 -1.73
C ILE A 80 58.76 23.47 -1.84
N MET A 81 58.64 24.57 -1.07
CA MET A 81 57.47 25.47 -1.19
C MET A 81 57.41 26.17 -2.54
N ALA A 82 58.56 26.62 -3.06
CA ALA A 82 58.61 27.23 -4.38
C ALA A 82 58.24 26.26 -5.50
N SER A 83 58.73 25.02 -5.43
CA SER A 83 58.37 23.98 -6.41
C SER A 83 56.89 23.64 -6.39
N LYS A 84 56.26 23.61 -5.21
CA LYS A 84 54.77 23.41 -5.09
C LYS A 84 53.99 24.55 -5.72
N SER A 85 54.40 25.79 -5.52
CA SER A 85 53.76 26.95 -6.16
C SER A 85 53.89 26.93 -7.69
N LEU A 86 55.01 26.36 -8.21
CA LEU A 86 55.19 26.15 -9.63
C LEU A 86 54.26 25.10 -10.23
N VAL A 87 53.92 24.03 -9.48
CA VAL A 87 52.93 23.02 -9.91
C VAL A 87 51.59 23.68 -10.22
N ASP A 88 51.06 24.52 -9.33
CA ASP A 88 49.81 25.24 -9.55
C ASP A 88 49.89 26.16 -10.79
N SER A 89 51.01 26.82 -10.98
CA SER A 89 51.25 27.67 -12.14
C SER A 89 51.27 26.85 -13.45
N TYR A 90 51.84 25.64 -13.43
CA TYR A 90 51.94 24.78 -14.62
C TYR A 90 50.53 24.20 -14.98
N ILE A 91 49.72 23.91 -13.97
CA ILE A 91 48.32 23.50 -14.21
C ILE A 91 47.53 24.65 -14.86
N VAL A 92 47.79 25.89 -14.41
CA VAL A 92 47.15 27.07 -15.07
C VAL A 92 47.64 27.23 -16.49
N ILE A 93 48.98 27.10 -16.78
CA ILE A 93 49.55 27.19 -18.13
C ILE A 93 48.94 26.11 -19.04
N LEU A 94 48.80 24.87 -18.55
CA LEU A 94 48.17 23.80 -19.33
C LEU A 94 46.73 24.16 -19.76
N ASN A 95 45.98 24.81 -18.89
CA ASN A 95 44.58 25.18 -19.14
C ASN A 95 44.43 26.50 -19.96
N THR A 96 45.52 27.11 -20.41
CA THR A 96 45.42 28.31 -21.25
C THR A 96 44.98 27.95 -22.66
N GLU A 97 44.15 28.81 -23.29
CA GLU A 97 43.66 28.64 -24.66
C GLU A 97 44.80 28.41 -25.66
N ALA A 98 45.92 29.15 -25.52
CA ALA A 98 47.08 29.02 -26.38
C ALA A 98 47.73 27.62 -26.30
N THR A 99 47.86 27.05 -25.08
CA THR A 99 48.45 25.72 -24.89
C THR A 99 47.52 24.64 -25.43
N LEU A 100 46.21 24.75 -25.13
CA LEU A 100 45.22 23.77 -25.59
C LEU A 100 45.07 23.79 -27.13
N THR A 101 45.15 24.97 -27.78
CA THR A 101 45.17 25.09 -29.24
C THR A 101 46.37 24.37 -29.84
N GLU A 102 47.55 24.54 -29.29
CA GLU A 102 48.77 23.87 -29.76
C GLU A 102 48.72 22.34 -29.54
N VAL A 103 48.09 21.89 -28.45
CA VAL A 103 47.83 20.45 -28.20
C VAL A 103 46.89 19.87 -29.25
N ILE A 104 45.81 20.59 -29.61
CA ILE A 104 44.87 20.18 -30.65
C ILE A 104 45.53 20.08 -32.01
N GLU A 105 46.36 21.11 -32.37
CA GLU A 105 47.11 21.14 -33.64
C GLU A 105 48.12 19.98 -33.71
N TYR A 106 48.84 19.72 -32.61
CA TYR A 106 49.83 18.65 -32.56
C TYR A 106 49.19 17.25 -32.67
N ALA A 107 48.05 17.07 -32.02
CA ALA A 107 47.32 15.82 -32.06
C ALA A 107 46.50 15.62 -33.35
N ASP A 108 46.39 16.63 -34.21
CA ASP A 108 45.48 16.63 -35.40
C ASP A 108 44.04 16.24 -35.00
N ALA A 109 43.59 16.74 -33.84
CA ALA A 109 42.28 16.36 -33.26
C ALA A 109 41.18 17.32 -33.72
N GLU A 110 40.05 16.78 -34.19
CA GLU A 110 38.85 17.56 -34.52
C GLU A 110 38.04 17.93 -33.27
N ARG A 111 38.65 18.72 -32.37
CA ARG A 111 38.04 19.17 -31.10
C ARG A 111 38.17 20.68 -30.93
N THR A 112 37.21 21.26 -30.19
CA THR A 112 37.32 22.66 -29.78
C THR A 112 38.11 22.76 -28.45
N VAL A 113 38.69 23.94 -28.21
CA VAL A 113 39.44 24.21 -26.97
C VAL A 113 38.58 23.96 -25.73
N GLY A 114 37.29 24.32 -25.77
CA GLY A 114 36.36 24.08 -24.65
C GLY A 114 36.12 22.60 -24.38
N GLU A 115 35.97 21.80 -25.42
CA GLU A 115 35.82 20.34 -25.25
C GLU A 115 37.08 19.71 -24.68
N LEU A 116 38.26 20.09 -25.17
CA LEU A 116 39.51 19.58 -24.64
C LEU A 116 39.73 19.98 -23.19
N GLN A 117 39.33 21.19 -22.80
CA GLN A 117 39.42 21.64 -21.40
C GLN A 117 38.54 20.82 -20.44
N GLU A 118 37.37 20.36 -20.90
CA GLU A 118 36.52 19.46 -20.10
C GLU A 118 37.07 18.02 -20.02
N MET A 119 37.84 17.59 -21.04
CA MET A 119 38.47 16.27 -21.10
C MET A 119 39.73 16.19 -20.25
N ILE A 120 40.38 17.31 -19.90
CA ILE A 120 41.63 17.35 -19.16
C ILE A 120 41.38 17.67 -17.70
N LYS A 121 41.95 16.85 -16.80
CA LYS A 121 42.00 17.10 -15.35
C LYS A 121 43.47 17.06 -14.93
N ALA A 122 43.96 18.14 -14.33
CA ALA A 122 45.30 18.22 -13.79
C ALA A 122 45.27 18.45 -12.29
N GLU A 123 46.03 17.68 -11.54
CA GLU A 123 46.08 17.76 -10.07
C GLU A 123 47.50 17.51 -9.53
N ALA A 124 47.87 18.21 -8.43
CA ALA A 124 49.11 17.96 -7.74
C ALA A 124 49.05 16.62 -6.96
N VAL A 125 50.08 15.79 -7.10
CA VAL A 125 50.14 14.50 -6.40
C VAL A 125 50.66 14.70 -4.97
N ASN A 126 49.79 14.50 -3.98
CA ASN A 126 50.12 14.54 -2.55
C ASN A 126 50.95 15.76 -2.09
N GLY A 127 50.83 16.89 -2.75
CA GLY A 127 51.60 18.09 -2.46
C GLY A 127 53.11 17.91 -2.70
N THR A 128 53.50 17.05 -3.61
CA THR A 128 54.86 16.86 -4.11
C THR A 128 55.15 17.79 -5.30
N GLU A 129 56.32 17.72 -5.85
CA GLU A 129 56.75 18.40 -7.08
C GLU A 129 56.24 17.68 -8.35
N ILE A 130 55.31 16.75 -8.19
CA ILE A 130 54.70 15.97 -9.27
C ILE A 130 53.27 16.39 -9.44
N PHE A 131 52.86 16.61 -10.67
CA PHE A 131 51.44 16.73 -11.02
C PHE A 131 51.01 15.68 -12.03
N ARG A 132 49.79 15.30 -11.92
CA ARG A 132 49.13 14.31 -12.79
C ARG A 132 48.22 15.04 -13.74
N VAL A 133 48.29 14.67 -15.01
CA VAL A 133 47.35 15.09 -16.04
C VAL A 133 46.60 13.85 -16.48
N VAL A 134 45.27 13.87 -16.38
CA VAL A 134 44.36 12.82 -16.84
C VAL A 134 43.57 13.36 -18.03
N VAL A 135 43.64 12.70 -19.13
CA VAL A 135 42.84 12.99 -20.32
C VAL A 135 41.78 11.90 -20.45
N ALA A 136 40.50 12.29 -20.40
CA ALA A 136 39.38 11.39 -20.56
C ALA A 136 38.74 11.59 -21.95
N ALA A 137 38.67 10.51 -22.77
CA ALA A 137 38.05 10.53 -24.06
C ALA A 137 37.10 9.34 -24.27
N GLU A 138 36.24 9.39 -25.29
CA GLU A 138 35.36 8.28 -25.65
C GLU A 138 36.15 7.09 -26.24
N ASP A 139 37.26 7.34 -26.92
CA ASP A 139 38.15 6.32 -27.50
C ASP A 139 39.52 6.35 -26.79
N ALA A 140 40.05 5.16 -26.47
CA ALA A 140 41.35 4.98 -25.87
C ALA A 140 42.49 5.56 -26.73
N ARG A 141 42.39 5.45 -28.05
CA ARG A 141 43.36 6.04 -29.00
C ARG A 141 43.37 7.57 -28.96
N GLU A 142 42.19 8.18 -28.86
CA GLU A 142 42.07 9.64 -28.79
C GLU A 142 42.67 10.12 -27.43
N ALA A 143 42.36 9.45 -26.32
CA ALA A 143 42.95 9.77 -25.01
C ALA A 143 44.48 9.69 -25.06
N GLU A 144 45.03 8.64 -25.66
CA GLU A 144 46.47 8.43 -25.80
C GLU A 144 47.12 9.51 -26.68
N MET A 145 46.58 9.81 -27.88
CA MET A 145 47.08 10.85 -28.76
C MET A 145 47.08 12.23 -28.12
N LEU A 146 46.00 12.59 -27.40
CA LEU A 146 45.91 13.87 -26.69
C LEU A 146 46.91 13.93 -25.55
N ALA A 147 47.09 12.83 -24.79
CA ALA A 147 48.06 12.74 -23.70
C ALA A 147 49.49 12.84 -24.24
N GLU A 148 49.83 12.19 -25.35
CA GLU A 148 51.14 12.34 -26.02
C GLU A 148 51.37 13.76 -26.52
N ALA A 149 50.36 14.42 -27.11
CA ALA A 149 50.47 15.82 -27.50
C ALA A 149 50.80 16.74 -26.30
N ILE A 150 50.14 16.51 -25.16
CA ILE A 150 50.43 17.23 -23.92
C ILE A 150 51.86 16.99 -23.45
N VAL A 151 52.35 15.75 -23.54
CA VAL A 151 53.76 15.40 -23.22
C VAL A 151 54.74 16.21 -24.08
N HIS A 152 54.47 16.50 -25.31
CA HIS A 152 55.35 17.25 -26.21
C HIS A 152 55.20 18.77 -26.10
N VAL A 153 53.94 19.25 -25.99
CA VAL A 153 53.66 20.70 -26.01
C VAL A 153 53.93 21.36 -24.65
N LEU A 154 53.48 20.76 -23.53
CA LEU A 154 53.49 21.39 -22.24
C LEU A 154 54.90 21.74 -21.74
N PRO A 155 55.93 20.86 -21.81
CA PRO A 155 57.28 21.24 -21.39
C PRO A 155 57.87 22.42 -22.13
N ASN A 156 57.61 22.53 -23.46
CA ASN A 156 58.06 23.61 -24.31
C ASN A 156 57.42 24.94 -23.91
N ARG A 157 56.10 24.93 -23.70
CA ARG A 157 55.33 26.11 -23.28
C ARG A 157 55.75 26.60 -21.92
N ILE A 158 56.00 25.68 -20.96
CA ILE A 158 56.48 26.06 -19.63
C ILE A 158 57.84 26.74 -19.71
N SER A 159 58.77 26.21 -20.51
CA SER A 159 60.10 26.80 -20.65
C SER A 159 60.09 28.14 -21.39
N GLU A 160 59.11 28.41 -22.26
CA GLU A 160 58.94 29.73 -22.90
C GLU A 160 58.38 30.79 -21.95
N ILE A 161 57.46 30.42 -21.04
CA ILE A 161 56.77 31.36 -20.13
C ILE A 161 57.56 31.62 -18.88
N ILE A 162 58.22 30.59 -18.35
CA ILE A 162 58.97 30.70 -17.07
C ILE A 162 60.43 30.31 -17.33
N GLU A 163 61.30 31.33 -17.50
CA GLU A 163 62.73 31.12 -17.72
C GLU A 163 63.38 30.34 -16.58
N GLY A 164 64.23 29.37 -16.89
CA GLY A 164 64.98 28.61 -15.88
C GLY A 164 64.25 27.40 -15.29
N THR A 165 63.01 27.14 -15.69
CA THR A 165 62.21 25.96 -15.22
C THR A 165 62.00 24.97 -16.34
N SER A 166 61.71 23.70 -15.99
CA SER A 166 61.33 22.68 -16.94
C SER A 166 60.43 21.62 -16.31
N ALA A 167 59.47 21.13 -17.07
CA ALA A 167 58.73 19.95 -16.71
C ALA A 167 59.34 18.71 -17.37
N LYS A 168 59.58 17.64 -16.63
CA LYS A 168 60.04 16.36 -17.15
C LYS A 168 58.97 15.33 -17.00
N VAL A 169 58.72 14.55 -18.05
CA VAL A 169 57.83 13.39 -17.97
C VAL A 169 58.49 12.33 -17.08
N VAL A 170 57.78 11.87 -16.08
CA VAL A 170 58.24 10.84 -15.11
C VAL A 170 57.83 9.47 -15.58
N ASP A 171 56.61 9.38 -16.12
CA ASP A 171 56.06 8.13 -16.57
C ASP A 171 55.39 8.33 -17.94
N THR A 172 55.41 7.27 -18.76
CA THR A 172 54.78 7.26 -20.06
C THR A 172 53.25 7.11 -19.92
N VAL A 173 52.53 7.53 -20.94
CA VAL A 173 51.08 7.47 -21.04
C VAL A 173 50.61 6.06 -20.69
N VAL A 174 49.93 5.90 -19.57
CA VAL A 174 49.27 4.66 -19.18
C VAL A 174 47.81 4.84 -19.49
N THR A 175 47.32 4.05 -20.44
CA THR A 175 45.90 4.06 -20.79
C THR A 175 45.20 3.04 -19.94
N ASP A 176 44.55 3.45 -18.85
CA ASP A 176 43.67 2.62 -18.08
C ASP A 176 42.27 2.69 -18.71
N ALA A 177 41.91 1.65 -19.45
CA ALA A 177 40.55 1.45 -19.94
C ALA A 177 39.70 0.79 -18.88
N GLU A 178 39.69 1.30 -17.63
CA GLU A 178 38.76 0.83 -16.63
C GLU A 178 37.39 1.45 -16.92
N PRO A 179 36.38 0.63 -17.30
CA PRO A 179 35.02 1.15 -17.33
C PRO A 179 34.69 1.59 -15.91
N ALA A 180 33.96 2.69 -15.78
CA ALA A 180 33.52 3.24 -14.50
C ALA A 180 32.54 2.30 -13.78
N VAL A 181 32.99 1.11 -13.40
CA VAL A 181 32.22 0.06 -12.70
C VAL A 181 31.58 0.64 -11.43
N LEU A 182 32.26 1.60 -10.81
CA LEU A 182 31.77 2.28 -9.61
C LEU A 182 30.48 3.06 -9.87
N ASP A 183 30.34 3.69 -11.05
CA ASP A 183 29.16 4.49 -11.38
C ASP A 183 27.94 3.61 -11.71
N TYR A 184 28.15 2.45 -12.31
CA TYR A 184 27.05 1.48 -12.54
C TYR A 184 26.49 0.97 -11.20
N CYS A 185 27.37 0.60 -10.25
CA CYS A 185 26.94 0.15 -8.93
C CYS A 185 26.23 1.27 -8.16
N LYS A 186 26.77 2.48 -8.18
CA LYS A 186 26.19 3.65 -7.49
C LYS A 186 24.80 3.98 -8.02
N ASN A 187 24.63 4.06 -9.34
CA ASN A 187 23.35 4.37 -9.97
C ASN A 187 22.32 3.25 -9.75
N THR A 188 22.74 1.99 -9.80
CA THR A 188 21.86 0.84 -9.53
C THR A 188 21.37 0.84 -8.08
N VAL A 189 22.26 1.10 -7.10
CA VAL A 189 21.87 1.22 -5.68
C VAL A 189 20.94 2.40 -5.47
N LEU A 190 21.21 3.54 -6.10
CA LEU A 190 20.34 4.71 -6.02
C LEU A 190 18.95 4.42 -6.61
N GLY A 191 18.89 3.74 -7.75
CA GLY A 191 17.64 3.27 -8.36
C GLY A 191 16.86 2.32 -7.47
N PHE A 192 17.56 1.39 -6.79
CA PHE A 192 16.95 0.48 -5.82
C PHE A 192 16.33 1.25 -4.64
N LEU A 193 17.07 2.17 -4.02
CA LEU A 193 16.60 2.98 -2.90
C LEU A 193 15.39 3.84 -3.29
N PHE A 194 15.44 4.45 -4.48
CA PHE A 194 14.32 5.21 -5.03
C PHE A 194 13.08 4.34 -5.22
N GLY A 195 13.25 3.11 -5.73
CA GLY A 195 12.16 2.14 -5.88
C GLY A 195 11.53 1.73 -4.55
N VAL A 196 12.32 1.54 -3.50
CA VAL A 196 11.81 1.29 -2.14
C VAL A 196 10.99 2.47 -1.66
N LEU A 197 11.54 3.69 -1.74
CA LEU A 197 10.87 4.91 -1.28
C LEU A 197 9.54 5.13 -2.03
N LEU A 198 9.55 5.00 -3.35
CA LEU A 198 8.36 5.14 -4.20
C LEU A 198 7.28 4.11 -3.84
N SER A 199 7.69 2.85 -3.63
CA SER A 199 6.76 1.78 -3.27
C SER A 199 6.14 2.00 -1.88
N VAL A 200 6.94 2.39 -0.90
CA VAL A 200 6.44 2.71 0.45
C VAL A 200 5.49 3.91 0.39
N ALA A 201 5.86 4.98 -0.32
CA ALA A 201 4.99 6.15 -0.49
C ALA A 201 3.65 5.78 -1.14
N MET A 202 3.66 4.94 -2.18
CA MET A 202 2.44 4.47 -2.85
C MET A 202 1.57 3.60 -1.94
N ILE A 203 2.16 2.73 -1.11
CA ILE A 203 1.43 1.91 -0.14
C ILE A 203 0.79 2.79 0.92
N VAL A 204 1.54 3.73 1.49
CA VAL A 204 1.03 4.67 2.50
C VAL A 204 -0.10 5.52 1.93
N LEU A 205 0.09 6.07 0.73
CA LEU A 205 -0.93 6.88 0.08
C LEU A 205 -2.22 6.08 -0.14
N ARG A 206 -2.11 4.83 -0.62
CA ARG A 206 -3.26 3.95 -0.81
C ARG A 206 -3.95 3.63 0.52
N GLU A 207 -3.20 3.40 1.59
CA GLU A 207 -3.75 3.08 2.91
C GLU A 207 -4.49 4.26 3.54
N LEU A 208 -4.00 5.50 3.35
CA LEU A 208 -4.64 6.72 3.81
C LEU A 208 -6.00 6.99 3.13
N PHE A 209 -6.13 6.57 1.86
CA PHE A 209 -7.37 6.76 1.09
C PHE A 209 -8.28 5.52 1.10
N ASP A 210 -7.92 4.47 1.82
CA ASP A 210 -8.73 3.25 1.91
C ASP A 210 -9.81 3.40 2.99
N PRO A 211 -11.09 3.59 2.64
CA PRO A 211 -12.17 3.80 3.60
C PRO A 211 -12.69 2.49 4.21
N THR A 212 -12.07 1.34 3.91
CA THR A 212 -12.57 0.03 4.35
C THR A 212 -12.40 -0.17 5.86
N ILE A 213 -13.39 -0.83 6.47
CA ILE A 213 -13.40 -1.19 7.88
C ILE A 213 -12.49 -2.41 8.10
N LYS A 214 -11.40 -2.23 8.84
CA LYS A 214 -10.37 -3.27 9.06
C LYS A 214 -10.35 -3.82 10.48
N CYS A 215 -10.84 -3.06 11.44
CA CYS A 215 -10.89 -3.45 12.86
C CYS A 215 -12.18 -2.97 13.53
N GLU A 216 -12.43 -3.49 14.74
CA GLU A 216 -13.59 -3.11 15.55
C GLU A 216 -13.58 -1.60 15.92
N GLU A 217 -12.39 -1.02 16.05
CA GLU A 217 -12.22 0.41 16.37
C GLU A 217 -12.69 1.32 15.23
N ASP A 218 -12.56 0.89 13.99
CA ASP A 218 -13.08 1.64 12.83
C ASP A 218 -14.60 1.76 12.91
N ILE A 219 -15.28 0.70 13.34
CA ILE A 219 -16.73 0.71 13.57
C ILE A 219 -17.08 1.67 14.70
N ALA A 220 -16.35 1.60 15.82
CA ALA A 220 -16.59 2.47 16.97
C ALA A 220 -16.36 3.95 16.68
N LYS A 221 -15.45 4.27 15.75
CA LYS A 221 -15.23 5.64 15.24
C LYS A 221 -16.33 6.09 14.27
N THR A 222 -16.90 5.15 13.49
CA THR A 222 -17.90 5.45 12.47
C THR A 222 -19.30 5.57 13.05
N THR A 223 -19.64 4.81 14.10
CA THR A 223 -20.99 4.75 14.65
C THR A 223 -21.00 4.60 16.17
N GLN A 224 -22.12 5.05 16.78
CA GLN A 224 -22.34 4.89 18.22
C GLN A 224 -22.96 3.52 18.61
N TYR A 225 -23.31 2.69 17.63
CA TYR A 225 -23.94 1.40 17.91
C TYR A 225 -22.92 0.37 18.42
N PRO A 226 -23.29 -0.45 19.43
CA PRO A 226 -22.35 -1.41 19.99
C PRO A 226 -22.08 -2.56 19.04
N ILE A 227 -20.84 -3.07 19.06
CA ILE A 227 -20.49 -4.34 18.43
C ILE A 227 -20.99 -5.48 19.34
N LEU A 228 -22.01 -6.20 18.90
CA LEU A 228 -22.62 -7.26 19.67
C LEU A 228 -21.82 -8.56 19.60
N ALA A 229 -21.25 -8.86 18.44
CA ALA A 229 -20.37 -10.03 18.28
C ALA A 229 -19.33 -9.77 17.17
N ALA A 230 -18.17 -10.40 17.31
CA ALA A 230 -17.15 -10.51 16.26
C ALA A 230 -17.06 -11.98 15.85
N VAL A 231 -17.49 -12.28 14.62
CA VAL A 231 -17.60 -13.64 14.12
C VAL A 231 -16.43 -13.93 13.18
N PRO A 232 -15.61 -14.96 13.43
CA PRO A 232 -14.50 -15.32 12.54
C PRO A 232 -14.99 -15.87 11.21
N HIS A 233 -14.15 -15.73 10.17
CA HIS A 233 -14.51 -16.09 8.78
C HIS A 233 -14.72 -17.59 8.54
N LYS A 234 -14.32 -18.47 9.46
CA LYS A 234 -14.47 -19.93 9.34
C LYS A 234 -15.52 -20.45 10.28
N ASP A 235 -16.32 -21.41 9.80
CA ASP A 235 -17.13 -22.25 10.67
C ASP A 235 -16.22 -22.99 11.65
N SER A 236 -16.17 -22.50 12.87
CA SER A 236 -15.27 -22.96 13.92
C SER A 236 -15.99 -22.92 15.26
N PHE A 237 -15.42 -23.58 16.25
CA PHE A 237 -15.89 -23.47 17.63
C PHE A 237 -15.99 -21.99 18.08
N GLU A 238 -15.06 -21.15 17.65
CA GLU A 238 -15.04 -19.72 17.96
C GLU A 238 -16.22 -18.96 17.33
N ALA A 239 -16.65 -19.35 16.11
CA ALA A 239 -17.83 -18.78 15.49
C ALA A 239 -19.10 -19.15 16.25
N ALA A 240 -19.22 -20.42 16.67
CA ALA A 240 -20.36 -20.87 17.47
C ALA A 240 -20.43 -20.10 18.81
N GLU A 241 -19.31 -19.88 19.47
CA GLU A 241 -19.25 -19.09 20.71
C GLU A 241 -19.59 -17.61 20.47
N ALA A 242 -19.19 -17.04 19.35
CA ALA A 242 -19.57 -15.67 18.97
C ALA A 242 -21.08 -15.51 18.80
N TYR A 243 -21.75 -16.49 18.19
CA TYR A 243 -23.22 -16.48 18.07
C TYR A 243 -23.93 -16.70 19.42
N LYS A 244 -23.39 -17.51 20.32
CA LYS A 244 -23.91 -17.64 21.70
C LYS A 244 -23.79 -16.32 22.44
N LEU A 245 -22.68 -15.60 22.27
CA LEU A 245 -22.50 -14.26 22.85
C LEU A 245 -23.49 -13.26 22.26
N LEU A 246 -23.67 -13.26 20.92
CA LEU A 246 -24.65 -12.42 20.22
C LEU A 246 -26.07 -12.66 20.81
N ARG A 247 -26.50 -13.93 20.87
CA ARG A 247 -27.76 -14.33 21.46
C ARG A 247 -27.93 -13.79 22.88
N THR A 248 -26.92 -13.97 23.74
CA THR A 248 -26.96 -13.51 25.10
C THR A 248 -27.12 -11.98 25.18
N LYS A 249 -26.37 -11.23 24.42
CA LYS A 249 -26.50 -9.76 24.39
C LYS A 249 -27.87 -9.31 23.88
N LEU A 250 -28.44 -9.99 22.86
CA LEU A 250 -29.79 -9.70 22.35
C LEU A 250 -30.87 -9.94 23.40
N MET A 251 -30.79 -11.05 24.11
CA MET A 251 -31.75 -11.35 25.16
C MET A 251 -31.76 -10.30 26.30
N TYR A 252 -30.62 -9.67 26.58
CA TYR A 252 -30.54 -8.59 27.54
C TYR A 252 -30.85 -7.20 26.95
N ALA A 253 -30.59 -6.97 25.68
CA ALA A 253 -30.89 -5.70 24.99
C ALA A 253 -32.41 -5.56 24.71
N GLY A 254 -33.10 -6.66 24.42
CA GLY A 254 -34.51 -6.71 24.06
C GLY A 254 -35.53 -6.63 25.20
N VAL A 255 -35.17 -6.12 26.38
CA VAL A 255 -35.97 -6.17 27.62
C VAL A 255 -37.31 -5.43 27.56
N LYS A 256 -37.63 -4.70 26.49
CA LYS A 256 -38.88 -3.92 26.41
C LYS A 256 -40.17 -4.77 26.29
N ASN A 257 -40.10 -6.00 25.75
CA ASN A 257 -41.28 -6.84 25.57
C ASN A 257 -41.08 -8.26 26.11
N ARG A 258 -41.95 -8.72 26.97
CA ARG A 258 -42.00 -10.11 27.51
C ARG A 258 -42.59 -11.13 26.50
N GLY A 259 -42.67 -10.80 25.23
CA GLY A 259 -43.25 -11.63 24.17
C GLY A 259 -42.20 -12.06 23.12
N CYS A 260 -42.68 -12.56 22.00
CA CYS A 260 -41.87 -12.92 20.85
C CYS A 260 -41.12 -11.69 20.31
N GLN A 261 -39.81 -11.84 20.10
CA GLN A 261 -38.97 -10.81 19.46
C GLN A 261 -38.86 -11.07 17.95
N VAL A 262 -39.05 -10.02 17.15
CA VAL A 262 -38.82 -10.06 15.70
C VAL A 262 -37.56 -9.22 15.41
N VAL A 263 -36.47 -9.90 15.07
CA VAL A 263 -35.17 -9.27 14.79
C VAL A 263 -34.86 -9.40 13.30
N GLY A 264 -34.61 -8.27 12.65
CA GLY A 264 -34.11 -8.26 11.30
C GLY A 264 -32.58 -8.33 11.29
N VAL A 265 -32.03 -9.03 10.32
CA VAL A 265 -30.60 -9.07 10.04
C VAL A 265 -30.39 -8.57 8.63
N SER A 266 -29.60 -7.51 8.45
CA SER A 266 -29.26 -6.94 7.15
C SER A 266 -27.78 -6.56 7.10
N ALA A 267 -27.35 -6.02 5.98
CA ALA A 267 -25.99 -5.54 5.79
C ALA A 267 -25.98 -4.22 5.02
N PRO A 268 -24.93 -3.40 5.11
CA PRO A 268 -24.73 -2.25 4.23
C PRO A 268 -24.66 -2.63 2.75
N LEU A 269 -23.89 -3.67 2.43
CA LEU A 269 -23.66 -4.15 1.06
C LEU A 269 -23.91 -5.66 0.96
N ASP A 270 -24.12 -6.14 -0.28
CA ASP A 270 -24.21 -7.58 -0.54
C ASP A 270 -22.90 -8.30 -0.19
N GLY A 271 -23.00 -9.56 0.27
CA GLY A 271 -21.84 -10.38 0.60
C GLY A 271 -21.17 -10.08 1.95
N GLU A 272 -21.77 -9.28 2.82
CA GLU A 272 -21.25 -8.99 4.17
C GLU A 272 -21.64 -10.04 5.21
N GLY A 273 -22.44 -11.03 4.84
CA GLY A 273 -22.79 -12.19 5.66
C GLY A 273 -24.02 -11.99 6.54
N ALA A 274 -25.03 -11.23 6.07
CA ALA A 274 -26.33 -11.08 6.74
C ALA A 274 -27.01 -12.44 6.92
N SER A 275 -27.21 -13.21 5.85
CA SER A 275 -27.84 -14.53 5.89
C SER A 275 -27.07 -15.53 6.78
N THR A 276 -25.74 -15.53 6.70
CA THR A 276 -24.91 -16.36 7.58
C THR A 276 -25.10 -15.99 9.05
N THR A 277 -25.24 -14.69 9.35
CA THR A 277 -25.49 -14.19 10.70
C THR A 277 -26.90 -14.56 11.16
N ALA A 278 -27.90 -14.47 10.29
CA ALA A 278 -29.29 -14.87 10.59
C ALA A 278 -29.39 -16.37 10.92
N ILE A 279 -28.74 -17.22 10.11
CA ILE A 279 -28.68 -18.69 10.36
C ILE A 279 -27.96 -18.97 11.68
N GLY A 280 -26.76 -18.37 11.89
CA GLY A 280 -25.98 -18.58 13.12
C GLY A 280 -26.71 -18.16 14.39
N LEU A 281 -27.47 -17.06 14.32
CA LEU A 281 -28.29 -16.58 15.43
C LEU A 281 -29.49 -17.49 15.67
N ALA A 282 -30.23 -17.91 14.61
CA ALA A 282 -31.34 -18.83 14.72
C ALA A 282 -30.93 -20.15 15.38
N ARG A 283 -29.79 -20.69 14.93
CA ARG A 283 -29.19 -21.89 15.51
C ARG A 283 -28.84 -21.70 16.99
N ALA A 284 -28.21 -20.60 17.33
CA ALA A 284 -27.83 -20.32 18.72
C ALA A 284 -29.03 -20.14 19.64
N LEU A 285 -30.15 -19.57 19.16
CA LEU A 285 -31.39 -19.45 19.92
C LEU A 285 -32.10 -20.80 20.09
N ALA A 286 -32.17 -21.63 19.04
CA ALA A 286 -32.77 -22.95 19.08
C ALA A 286 -32.08 -23.89 20.08
N GLN A 287 -30.78 -23.73 20.31
CA GLN A 287 -30.03 -24.49 21.35
C GLN A 287 -30.51 -24.23 22.79
N LEU A 288 -31.38 -23.27 23.02
CA LEU A 288 -32.03 -23.00 24.33
C LEU A 288 -33.47 -23.52 24.38
N ASP A 289 -33.84 -24.49 23.55
CA ASP A 289 -35.20 -25.02 23.42
C ASP A 289 -36.25 -23.95 23.11
N ARG A 290 -35.84 -22.84 22.49
CA ARG A 290 -36.76 -21.78 22.05
C ARG A 290 -37.34 -22.13 20.67
N ARG A 291 -38.59 -21.80 20.49
CA ARG A 291 -39.28 -21.93 19.17
C ARG A 291 -38.83 -20.74 18.31
N VAL A 292 -37.96 -21.00 17.35
CA VAL A 292 -37.35 -19.98 16.49
C VAL A 292 -37.89 -20.13 15.05
N ALA A 293 -38.29 -19.01 14.44
CA ALA A 293 -38.59 -18.95 13.02
C ALA A 293 -37.54 -18.08 12.30
N LEU A 294 -36.93 -18.59 11.24
CA LEU A 294 -36.05 -17.89 10.33
C LEU A 294 -36.78 -17.68 9.00
N VAL A 295 -36.97 -16.44 8.58
CA VAL A 295 -37.69 -16.05 7.38
C VAL A 295 -36.78 -15.37 6.39
N ASP A 296 -36.69 -15.89 5.18
CA ASP A 296 -35.98 -15.28 4.08
C ASP A 296 -36.82 -14.17 3.45
N CYS A 297 -36.47 -12.94 3.69
CA CYS A 297 -37.12 -11.76 3.14
C CYS A 297 -36.32 -11.17 1.94
N ASP A 298 -35.19 -11.79 1.53
CA ASP A 298 -34.53 -11.45 0.29
C ASP A 298 -35.15 -12.20 -0.88
N LEU A 299 -36.30 -11.70 -1.35
CA LEU A 299 -37.04 -12.29 -2.45
C LEU A 299 -36.34 -12.14 -3.82
N ARG A 300 -35.18 -11.47 -3.86
CA ARG A 300 -34.42 -11.22 -5.08
C ARG A 300 -33.22 -12.14 -5.22
N ARG A 301 -32.58 -12.49 -4.10
CA ARG A 301 -31.36 -13.29 -4.05
C ARG A 301 -31.41 -14.27 -2.89
N SER A 302 -32.40 -15.18 -2.94
CA SER A 302 -32.51 -16.21 -1.91
C SER A 302 -31.21 -17.01 -1.77
N ALA A 303 -30.58 -16.94 -0.60
CA ALA A 303 -29.38 -17.71 -0.28
C ALA A 303 -29.66 -18.74 0.84
N LEU A 304 -30.76 -18.59 1.54
CA LEU A 304 -31.10 -19.40 2.72
C LEU A 304 -31.41 -20.84 2.37
N ALA A 305 -32.24 -21.08 1.35
CA ALA A 305 -32.65 -22.42 0.91
C ALA A 305 -31.43 -23.22 0.43
N ASP A 306 -30.57 -22.62 -0.39
CA ASP A 306 -29.33 -23.25 -0.86
C ASP A 306 -28.38 -23.58 0.28
N THR A 307 -28.21 -22.63 1.21
CA THR A 307 -27.29 -22.79 2.36
C THR A 307 -27.74 -23.86 3.34
N LEU A 308 -29.07 -23.98 3.52
CA LEU A 308 -29.66 -24.95 4.45
C LEU A 308 -30.07 -26.26 3.75
N HIS A 309 -29.83 -26.39 2.44
CA HIS A 309 -30.20 -27.57 1.62
C HIS A 309 -31.68 -27.91 1.74
N ILE A 310 -32.55 -26.91 1.65
CA ILE A 310 -34.00 -27.06 1.72
C ILE A 310 -34.53 -27.12 0.26
N ASP A 311 -35.29 -28.18 -0.05
CA ASP A 311 -35.96 -28.26 -1.33
C ASP A 311 -37.09 -27.21 -1.39
N GLU A 312 -36.99 -26.23 -2.26
CA GLU A 312 -37.97 -25.15 -2.42
C GLU A 312 -39.22 -25.64 -3.12
N GLN A 313 -40.28 -25.91 -2.38
CA GLN A 313 -41.61 -26.19 -2.95
C GLN A 313 -42.53 -24.97 -2.84
N ALA A 314 -42.54 -24.26 -1.73
CA ALA A 314 -43.28 -23.03 -1.53
C ALA A 314 -42.54 -22.12 -0.55
N GLY A 315 -42.56 -20.82 -0.79
CA GLY A 315 -41.86 -19.86 0.06
C GLY A 315 -42.68 -18.59 0.33
N LEU A 316 -42.03 -17.63 0.97
CA LEU A 316 -42.62 -16.34 1.37
C LEU A 316 -43.26 -15.62 0.17
N ALA A 317 -42.59 -15.63 -0.99
CA ALA A 317 -43.10 -15.03 -2.24
C ALA A 317 -44.40 -15.63 -2.70
N ASP A 318 -44.58 -16.97 -2.57
CA ASP A 318 -45.78 -17.68 -2.97
C ASP A 318 -46.94 -17.38 -2.04
N TYR A 319 -46.68 -17.32 -0.75
CA TYR A 319 -47.67 -16.89 0.24
C TYR A 319 -48.15 -15.46 0.00
N LEU A 320 -47.21 -14.53 -0.19
CA LEU A 320 -47.52 -13.13 -0.41
C LEU A 320 -48.30 -12.95 -1.75
N ALA A 321 -48.07 -13.85 -2.71
CA ALA A 321 -48.84 -13.92 -3.98
C ALA A 321 -50.19 -14.64 -3.88
N CYS A 322 -50.63 -15.11 -2.71
CA CYS A 322 -51.84 -15.90 -2.53
C CYS A 322 -51.84 -17.25 -3.23
N ARG A 323 -50.66 -17.85 -3.45
CA ARG A 323 -50.53 -19.16 -4.12
C ARG A 323 -50.58 -20.33 -3.15
N CYS A 324 -50.28 -20.12 -1.88
CA CYS A 324 -50.27 -21.12 -0.81
C CYS A 324 -50.77 -20.56 0.52
N GLY A 325 -51.08 -21.45 1.48
CA GLY A 325 -51.44 -21.14 2.85
C GLY A 325 -50.21 -20.85 3.72
N ALA A 326 -50.41 -20.34 4.95
CA ALA A 326 -49.32 -20.10 5.87
C ALA A 326 -48.74 -21.41 6.44
N GLU A 327 -49.54 -22.47 6.48
CA GLU A 327 -49.13 -23.79 6.97
C GLU A 327 -48.16 -24.49 6.01
N ASP A 328 -48.27 -24.19 4.71
CA ASP A 328 -47.40 -24.76 3.68
C ASP A 328 -45.97 -24.18 3.65
N LEU A 329 -45.71 -23.08 4.41
CA LEU A 329 -44.45 -22.37 4.44
C LEU A 329 -43.47 -22.93 5.45
N LEU A 330 -43.97 -23.65 6.48
CA LEU A 330 -43.19 -23.96 7.67
C LEU A 330 -42.35 -25.22 7.44
N HIS A 331 -41.09 -25.04 7.16
CA HIS A 331 -40.11 -26.12 7.01
C HIS A 331 -39.30 -26.29 8.30
N SER A 332 -39.32 -27.48 8.88
CA SER A 332 -38.49 -27.79 10.04
C SER A 332 -37.07 -28.09 9.57
N CYS A 333 -36.11 -27.31 10.01
CA CYS A 333 -34.69 -27.50 9.71
C CYS A 333 -33.97 -27.99 10.96
N ALA A 334 -33.47 -29.22 10.95
CA ALA A 334 -32.54 -29.75 11.91
C ALA A 334 -31.16 -29.83 11.24
N LEU A 335 -30.20 -29.09 11.72
CA LEU A 335 -28.84 -29.15 11.19
C LEU A 335 -28.17 -30.46 11.59
N PHE A 336 -27.39 -31.06 10.68
CA PHE A 336 -26.74 -32.35 10.88
C PHE A 336 -25.93 -32.39 12.20
N GLY A 337 -26.32 -33.34 13.09
CA GLY A 337 -25.62 -33.56 14.36
C GLY A 337 -26.11 -32.71 15.54
N GLU A 338 -27.20 -31.93 15.40
CA GLU A 338 -27.82 -31.16 16.48
C GLU A 338 -29.21 -31.71 16.83
N GLU A 339 -29.53 -31.74 18.13
CA GLU A 339 -30.86 -32.14 18.63
C GLU A 339 -31.88 -31.01 18.50
N SER A 340 -31.44 -29.78 18.24
CA SER A 340 -32.29 -28.59 18.16
C SER A 340 -32.67 -28.28 16.71
N ALA A 341 -33.98 -28.12 16.48
CA ALA A 341 -34.53 -27.71 15.20
C ALA A 341 -35.18 -26.33 15.30
N PHE A 342 -35.15 -25.58 14.19
CA PHE A 342 -35.89 -24.32 14.05
C PHE A 342 -36.73 -24.33 12.77
N THR A 343 -37.73 -23.47 12.74
CA THR A 343 -38.61 -23.33 11.55
C THR A 343 -37.95 -22.40 10.54
N VAL A 344 -37.94 -22.79 9.27
CA VAL A 344 -37.46 -21.96 8.16
C VAL A 344 -38.59 -21.67 7.18
N ILE A 345 -38.69 -20.43 6.76
CA ILE A 345 -39.55 -19.99 5.67
C ILE A 345 -38.63 -19.48 4.57
N PRO A 346 -38.41 -20.24 3.48
CA PRO A 346 -37.59 -19.81 2.36
C PRO A 346 -38.26 -18.68 1.57
N ALA A 347 -37.49 -17.98 0.75
CA ALA A 347 -37.99 -16.90 -0.09
C ALA A 347 -39.04 -17.40 -1.12
N GLY A 348 -38.90 -18.63 -1.63
CA GLY A 348 -39.70 -19.19 -2.68
C GLY A 348 -39.26 -18.76 -4.07
N GLN A 349 -40.14 -18.95 -5.07
CA GLN A 349 -39.81 -18.60 -6.44
C GLN A 349 -39.73 -17.09 -6.66
N ASP A 350 -38.86 -16.66 -7.59
CA ASP A 350 -38.66 -15.26 -7.98
C ASP A 350 -39.96 -14.46 -8.03
N ALA A 351 -40.01 -13.38 -7.26
CA ALA A 351 -41.22 -12.57 -7.15
C ALA A 351 -41.00 -11.20 -7.81
N PRO A 352 -41.57 -10.93 -8.97
CA PRO A 352 -41.69 -9.55 -9.43
C PRO A 352 -42.46 -8.72 -8.38
N ASN A 353 -42.06 -7.47 -8.18
CA ASN A 353 -42.66 -6.55 -7.20
C ASN A 353 -42.49 -6.98 -5.72
N SER A 354 -41.25 -7.37 -5.34
CA SER A 354 -40.94 -7.78 -3.96
C SER A 354 -41.30 -6.69 -2.93
N THR A 355 -41.07 -5.43 -3.26
CA THR A 355 -41.35 -4.26 -2.43
C THR A 355 -42.83 -4.15 -2.03
N GLU A 356 -43.72 -4.23 -3.01
CA GLU A 356 -45.17 -4.17 -2.79
C GLU A 356 -45.71 -5.37 -2.02
N ARG A 357 -45.14 -6.56 -2.26
CA ARG A 357 -45.50 -7.78 -1.55
C ARG A 357 -45.10 -7.75 -0.08
N LEU A 358 -43.86 -7.33 0.22
CA LEU A 358 -43.36 -7.20 1.58
C LEU A 358 -44.08 -6.10 2.38
N SER A 359 -44.62 -5.07 1.70
CA SER A 359 -45.43 -4.02 2.33
C SER A 359 -46.91 -4.45 2.53
N SER A 360 -47.33 -5.59 1.98
CA SER A 360 -48.75 -6.02 1.99
C SER A 360 -49.27 -6.40 3.40
N PRO A 361 -50.59 -6.28 3.63
CA PRO A 361 -51.20 -6.77 4.87
C PRO A 361 -51.01 -8.28 5.16
N ARG A 362 -50.68 -9.06 4.12
CA ARG A 362 -50.37 -10.49 4.29
C ARG A 362 -49.05 -10.70 5.03
N MET A 363 -48.07 -9.85 4.78
CA MET A 363 -46.82 -9.89 5.56
C MET A 363 -47.07 -9.59 7.04
N ASP A 364 -47.95 -8.62 7.35
CA ASP A 364 -48.32 -8.30 8.72
C ASP A 364 -49.06 -9.46 9.40
N ALA A 365 -49.95 -10.15 8.65
CA ALA A 365 -50.68 -11.33 9.10
C ALA A 365 -49.71 -12.50 9.41
N LEU A 366 -48.70 -12.72 8.55
CA LEU A 366 -47.68 -13.74 8.73
C LEU A 366 -46.85 -13.44 10.00
N LEU A 367 -46.36 -12.22 10.15
CA LEU A 367 -45.61 -11.82 11.35
C LEU A 367 -46.44 -11.94 12.64
N THR A 368 -47.71 -11.61 12.58
CA THR A 368 -48.66 -11.80 13.71
C THR A 368 -48.80 -13.27 14.07
N MET A 369 -48.94 -14.14 13.07
CA MET A 369 -49.04 -15.60 13.27
C MET A 369 -47.74 -16.13 13.91
N LEU A 370 -46.57 -15.73 13.36
CA LEU A 370 -45.27 -16.14 13.87
C LEU A 370 -45.03 -15.64 15.30
N ARG A 371 -45.41 -14.40 15.64
CA ARG A 371 -45.34 -13.88 16.99
C ARG A 371 -46.18 -14.68 18.03
N ASN A 372 -47.27 -15.27 17.60
CA ASN A 372 -48.14 -16.08 18.45
C ASN A 372 -47.67 -17.54 18.62
N THR A 373 -46.85 -18.02 17.69
CA THR A 373 -46.45 -19.45 17.65
C THR A 373 -44.98 -19.66 18.03
N HIS A 374 -44.12 -18.63 17.91
CA HIS A 374 -42.70 -18.71 18.15
C HIS A 374 -42.25 -17.74 19.27
N ASP A 375 -41.11 -18.04 19.85
CA ASP A 375 -40.51 -17.22 20.89
C ASP A 375 -39.56 -16.14 20.31
N ASP A 376 -38.96 -16.45 19.13
CA ASP A 376 -38.13 -15.53 18.37
C ASP A 376 -38.41 -15.69 16.87
N VAL A 377 -38.41 -14.57 16.15
CA VAL A 377 -38.52 -14.52 14.70
C VAL A 377 -37.32 -13.75 14.15
N ILE A 378 -36.53 -14.38 13.30
CA ILE A 378 -35.40 -13.76 12.64
C ILE A 378 -35.74 -13.55 11.18
N LEU A 379 -35.63 -12.32 10.70
CA LEU A 379 -35.87 -11.96 9.32
C LEU A 379 -34.51 -11.72 8.63
N ASP A 380 -34.18 -12.57 7.65
CA ASP A 380 -33.03 -12.32 6.78
C ASP A 380 -33.42 -11.29 5.73
N LEU A 381 -32.81 -10.12 5.78
CA LEU A 381 -33.16 -8.99 4.93
C LEU A 381 -32.08 -8.77 3.87
N PRO A 382 -32.46 -8.31 2.67
CA PRO A 382 -31.50 -7.89 1.67
C PRO A 382 -30.66 -6.68 2.18
N PRO A 383 -29.54 -6.34 1.50
CA PRO A 383 -28.69 -5.24 1.90
C PRO A 383 -29.45 -3.91 1.92
N VAL A 384 -29.50 -3.25 3.08
CA VAL A 384 -30.24 -1.98 3.26
C VAL A 384 -29.63 -0.84 2.45
N GLY A 385 -28.32 -0.91 2.15
CA GLY A 385 -27.65 0.08 1.31
C GLY A 385 -28.03 0.00 -0.16
N GLU A 386 -28.47 -1.16 -0.64
CA GLU A 386 -28.73 -1.42 -2.06
C GLU A 386 -30.23 -1.36 -2.43
N VAL A 387 -31.10 -1.89 -1.58
CA VAL A 387 -32.52 -2.04 -1.91
C VAL A 387 -33.45 -1.53 -0.83
N SER A 388 -34.62 -1.00 -1.24
CA SER A 388 -35.65 -0.46 -0.36
C SER A 388 -36.44 -1.53 0.41
N ASP A 389 -36.43 -2.76 -0.03
CA ASP A 389 -37.16 -3.89 0.55
C ASP A 389 -36.77 -4.08 2.04
N ALA A 390 -35.48 -3.96 2.35
CA ALA A 390 -34.98 -4.01 3.71
C ALA A 390 -35.60 -2.95 4.63
N MET A 391 -35.74 -1.71 4.14
CA MET A 391 -36.31 -0.60 4.93
C MET A 391 -37.79 -0.83 5.27
N ILE A 392 -38.56 -1.41 4.34
CA ILE A 392 -39.99 -1.72 4.52
C ILE A 392 -40.16 -2.77 5.61
N VAL A 393 -39.38 -3.84 5.54
CA VAL A 393 -39.45 -4.92 6.52
C VAL A 393 -38.84 -4.49 7.87
N ALA A 394 -37.78 -3.69 7.86
CA ALA A 394 -37.15 -3.16 9.07
C ALA A 394 -38.14 -2.46 9.99
N LYS A 395 -39.10 -1.67 9.42
CA LYS A 395 -40.16 -1.00 10.20
C LYS A 395 -41.10 -1.96 10.92
N LYS A 396 -41.16 -3.22 10.51
CA LYS A 396 -42.05 -4.27 11.08
C LYS A 396 -41.31 -5.11 12.13
N THR A 397 -40.03 -4.85 12.37
CA THR A 397 -39.19 -5.54 13.35
C THR A 397 -39.14 -4.80 14.68
N ASP A 398 -38.73 -5.49 15.74
CA ASP A 398 -38.44 -4.90 17.05
C ASP A 398 -37.02 -4.33 17.10
N GLY A 399 -36.19 -4.64 16.10
CA GLY A 399 -34.87 -4.08 15.88
C GLY A 399 -34.06 -4.79 14.82
N ILE A 400 -33.00 -4.13 14.36
CA ILE A 400 -32.14 -4.58 13.26
C ILE A 400 -30.73 -4.82 13.74
N LEU A 401 -30.15 -5.93 13.30
CA LEU A 401 -28.72 -6.20 13.36
C LEU A 401 -28.08 -5.88 12.01
N LEU A 402 -26.99 -5.11 12.02
CA LEU A 402 -26.20 -4.87 10.82
C LEU A 402 -24.96 -5.77 10.80
N ALA A 403 -24.88 -6.64 9.81
CA ALA A 403 -23.69 -7.44 9.55
C ALA A 403 -22.69 -6.61 8.74
N VAL A 404 -21.47 -6.46 9.25
CA VAL A 404 -20.39 -5.67 8.65
C VAL A 404 -19.18 -6.56 8.45
N ARG A 405 -18.71 -6.72 7.20
CA ARG A 405 -17.59 -7.60 6.88
C ARG A 405 -16.27 -6.87 6.87
N ARG A 406 -15.30 -7.45 7.59
CA ARG A 406 -13.92 -6.99 7.63
C ARG A 406 -13.29 -6.89 6.22
N GLU A 407 -12.53 -5.81 5.96
CA GLU A 407 -11.80 -5.57 4.72
C GLU A 407 -12.68 -5.59 3.45
N TYR A 408 -14.00 -5.40 3.63
CA TYR A 408 -14.98 -5.38 2.56
C TYR A 408 -15.92 -4.18 2.67
N CYS A 409 -16.58 -3.99 3.82
CA CYS A 409 -17.42 -2.84 4.09
C CYS A 409 -16.59 -1.55 4.16
N ASN A 410 -17.10 -0.47 3.59
CA ASN A 410 -16.52 0.85 3.76
C ASN A 410 -17.35 1.69 4.76
N ARG A 411 -16.69 2.69 5.37
CA ARG A 411 -17.32 3.56 6.39
C ARG A 411 -18.55 4.28 5.85
N HIS A 412 -18.51 4.76 4.62
CA HIS A 412 -19.63 5.47 4.00
C HIS A 412 -20.84 4.57 3.79
N ALA A 413 -20.64 3.32 3.34
CA ALA A 413 -21.73 2.38 3.17
C ALA A 413 -22.42 2.05 4.52
N LEU A 414 -21.64 1.92 5.60
CA LEU A 414 -22.19 1.72 6.94
C LEU A 414 -22.97 2.95 7.42
N GLU A 415 -22.45 4.15 7.24
CA GLU A 415 -23.14 5.41 7.58
C GLU A 415 -24.44 5.55 6.79
N ASP A 416 -24.42 5.31 5.50
CA ASP A 416 -25.60 5.36 4.63
C ASP A 416 -26.65 4.33 5.04
N ALA A 417 -26.24 3.11 5.37
CA ALA A 417 -27.12 2.07 5.83
C ALA A 417 -27.84 2.46 7.13
N ILE A 418 -27.09 3.00 8.09
CA ILE A 418 -27.63 3.50 9.35
C ILE A 418 -28.57 4.68 9.10
N ALA A 419 -28.23 5.62 8.24
CA ALA A 419 -29.07 6.77 7.91
C ALA A 419 -30.41 6.34 7.26
N ARG A 420 -30.38 5.32 6.37
CA ARG A 420 -31.59 4.75 5.76
C ARG A 420 -32.49 4.08 6.79
N LEU A 421 -31.94 3.33 7.74
CA LEU A 421 -32.71 2.72 8.80
C LEU A 421 -33.31 3.78 9.75
N ALA A 422 -32.55 4.81 10.10
CA ALA A 422 -33.05 5.94 10.90
C ALA A 422 -34.18 6.71 10.18
N TYR A 423 -34.12 6.84 8.86
CA TYR A 423 -35.19 7.51 8.09
C TYR A 423 -36.55 6.81 8.21
N VAL A 424 -36.59 5.50 8.43
CA VAL A 424 -37.84 4.73 8.61
C VAL A 424 -38.14 4.45 10.09
N ASP A 425 -37.45 5.08 11.02
CA ASP A 425 -37.56 4.88 12.47
C ASP A 425 -37.33 3.41 12.90
N ALA A 426 -36.48 2.67 12.18
CA ALA A 426 -36.09 1.31 12.56
C ALA A 426 -35.00 1.35 13.65
N GLU A 427 -35.21 0.60 14.73
CA GLU A 427 -34.25 0.54 15.84
C GLU A 427 -33.06 -0.34 15.46
N VAL A 428 -31.84 0.21 15.44
CA VAL A 428 -30.60 -0.56 15.24
C VAL A 428 -30.11 -1.05 16.59
N LEU A 429 -30.13 -2.37 16.80
CA LEU A 429 -29.70 -3.01 18.05
C LEU A 429 -28.19 -3.03 18.20
N GLY A 430 -27.49 -3.13 17.11
CA GLY A 430 -26.02 -3.17 17.08
C GLY A 430 -25.46 -3.81 15.81
N ILE A 431 -24.15 -3.99 15.84
CA ILE A 431 -23.37 -4.46 14.71
C ILE A 431 -22.81 -5.85 15.01
N VAL A 432 -22.85 -6.72 14.00
CA VAL A 432 -22.14 -8.00 13.98
C VAL A 432 -20.96 -7.89 13.04
N TYR A 433 -19.75 -7.97 13.59
CA TYR A 433 -18.53 -7.84 12.81
C TYR A 433 -18.09 -9.20 12.26
N ASN A 434 -18.29 -9.42 10.98
CA ASN A 434 -17.97 -10.67 10.28
C ASN A 434 -16.55 -10.68 9.73
N GLY A 435 -15.92 -11.87 9.73
CA GLY A 435 -14.56 -12.04 9.26
C GLY A 435 -13.53 -11.53 10.26
N ALA A 436 -13.87 -11.46 11.53
CA ALA A 436 -12.95 -11.09 12.59
C ALA A 436 -11.71 -11.99 12.58
N ALA A 437 -10.53 -11.42 12.82
CA ALA A 437 -9.31 -12.20 12.96
C ALA A 437 -9.41 -13.10 14.20
N ALA A 438 -8.99 -14.37 14.09
CA ALA A 438 -8.89 -15.25 15.26
C ALA A 438 -8.06 -14.58 16.38
N GLN A 439 -8.41 -14.83 17.64
CA GLN A 439 -7.87 -14.12 18.81
C GLN A 439 -6.34 -14.00 18.88
N LEU A 440 -5.60 -14.92 18.26
CA LEU A 440 -4.13 -14.85 18.16
C LEU A 440 -3.57 -13.64 17.37
N LYS A 441 -4.42 -12.91 16.61
CA LYS A 441 -4.06 -11.67 15.91
C LYS A 441 -4.61 -10.39 16.56
N LYS A 442 -5.43 -10.50 17.60
CA LYS A 442 -5.95 -9.35 18.36
C LYS A 442 -4.84 -8.55 19.05
N ASP A 443 -3.75 -9.20 19.47
CA ASP A 443 -2.62 -8.53 20.14
C ASP A 443 -1.87 -7.52 19.25
N PHE A 444 -2.12 -7.52 17.94
CA PHE A 444 -1.50 -6.56 17.00
C PHE A 444 -2.36 -5.32 16.72
N CYS A 445 -3.63 -5.31 17.14
CA CYS A 445 -4.49 -4.12 17.07
C CYS A 445 -4.54 -3.33 18.39
N TYR A 446 -3.98 -3.89 19.49
CA TYR A 446 -4.09 -3.33 20.84
C TYR A 446 -2.75 -2.87 21.46
N LYS A 447 -1.72 -2.61 20.66
CA LYS A 447 -0.48 -2.00 21.21
C LYS A 447 -0.02 -0.82 20.40
#